data_8ee187a43b170b906cda040e041d4a29
#
_entry.id   8ee187a43b170b906cda040e041d4a29
#
_cell.length_a   1.000
_cell.length_b   1.000
_cell.length_c   1.000
_cell.angle_alpha   90.00
_cell.angle_beta   90.00
_cell.angle_gamma   90.00
#
_symmetry.space_group_name_H-M   'P 1'
#
loop_
_entity.id
_entity.type
_entity.pdbx_description
1 polymer ?
#
loop_
_entity_poly.entity_id
_entity_poly.type
_entity_poly.pdbx_seq_one_letter_code
_entity_poly.pdbx_strand_id
1 'polypeptide(L)'
;MHNANCDLSRQLDRKNQLKSVKPSSLSVIIKGMKVIPREAGRVTYSTKIRELKNLPFTEKQKAIIIGMILGDGCLCDNWSKTNSRLIVSHSIDQSEYIWWKYHELKSHILTPPRYYERNRSLTIRTISHPEITKFREVFYAQKRKIVPQNIAKLITNPLVLAVWFMDDGNNIQRNGKSCGYHINTQSFTHKENKLLAESLRKIYGTEATLERNHEKYRLAVWKKDSREKIRNLTQPHILKDMLYKIG
;
A
#
# COMPACT_ATOMS: atom_id res chain seq x y z
N MET A 1 5.40 -11.90 -8.55
CA MET A 1 6.52 -10.95 -8.79
C MET A 1 6.68 -9.86 -7.73
N HIS A 2 5.87 -9.80 -6.66
CA HIS A 2 5.86 -8.69 -5.68
C HIS A 2 6.75 -8.88 -4.44
N ASN A 3 7.43 -10.03 -4.27
CA ASN A 3 8.41 -10.19 -3.18
C ASN A 3 9.78 -9.55 -3.47
N ALA A 4 10.01 -9.08 -4.70
CA ALA A 4 11.28 -8.47 -5.11
C ALA A 4 11.54 -7.07 -4.49
N ASN A 5 10.48 -6.33 -4.11
CA ASN A 5 10.64 -4.96 -3.62
C ASN A 5 11.28 -4.84 -2.23
N CYS A 6 11.14 -5.87 -1.37
CA CYS A 6 11.80 -5.87 -0.06
C CYS A 6 13.30 -6.17 -0.15
N ASP A 7 13.69 -7.01 -1.13
CA ASP A 7 15.12 -7.32 -1.35
C ASP A 7 15.84 -6.23 -2.15
N LEU A 8 15.15 -5.56 -3.08
CA LEU A 8 15.70 -4.40 -3.81
C LEU A 8 16.07 -3.23 -2.87
N SER A 9 15.31 -3.02 -1.80
CA SER A 9 15.64 -1.98 -0.82
C SER A 9 16.97 -2.26 -0.10
N ARG A 10 17.36 -3.52 0.10
CA ARG A 10 18.63 -3.93 0.73
C ARG A 10 19.84 -3.78 -0.19
N GLN A 11 19.67 -3.99 -1.50
CA GLN A 11 20.75 -3.84 -2.49
C GLN A 11 21.00 -2.38 -2.85
N LEU A 12 19.97 -1.54 -2.87
CA LEU A 12 20.06 -0.13 -3.23
C LEU A 12 20.71 0.75 -2.14
N ASP A 13 20.63 0.35 -0.87
CA ASP A 13 21.30 1.06 0.22
C ASP A 13 22.85 0.94 0.16
N ARG A 14 23.41 0.03 -0.65
CA ARG A 14 24.86 -0.23 -0.72
C ARG A 14 25.61 0.37 -1.92
N LYS A 15 24.95 0.86 -2.97
CA LYS A 15 25.62 1.17 -4.27
C LYS A 15 25.37 2.56 -4.88
N ASN A 16 24.75 3.53 -4.23
CA ASN A 16 24.47 4.79 -4.90
C ASN A 16 25.39 5.94 -4.51
N GLN A 17 26.47 6.11 -5.27
CA GLN A 17 27.09 7.42 -5.52
C GLN A 17 26.20 8.22 -6.49
N LEU A 18 25.74 9.37 -6.04
CA LEU A 18 24.89 10.29 -6.81
C LEU A 18 25.68 10.98 -7.92
N LYS A 19 25.28 10.75 -9.17
CA LYS A 19 25.54 11.71 -10.25
C LYS A 19 24.40 12.73 -10.26
N SER A 20 24.75 14.01 -10.36
CA SER A 20 23.85 15.16 -10.40
C SER A 20 22.93 15.10 -11.61
N VAL A 21 21.61 15.13 -11.41
CA VAL A 21 20.60 15.23 -12.47
C VAL A 21 20.15 16.68 -12.58
N LYS A 22 20.16 17.23 -13.81
CA LYS A 22 19.64 18.57 -14.12
C LYS A 22 18.11 18.60 -13.89
N PRO A 23 17.55 19.71 -13.38
CA PRO A 23 16.15 19.76 -12.99
C PRO A 23 15.23 19.81 -14.21
N SER A 24 14.40 18.79 -14.40
CA SER A 24 13.22 18.82 -15.26
C SER A 24 12.01 19.39 -14.48
N SER A 25 10.89 19.61 -15.13
CA SER A 25 9.65 20.23 -14.58
C SER A 25 9.14 19.67 -13.24
N LEU A 26 9.60 18.49 -12.84
CA LEU A 26 9.38 17.90 -11.50
C LEU A 26 10.09 18.66 -10.36
N SER A 27 11.10 19.48 -10.67
CA SER A 27 11.86 20.26 -9.66
C SER A 27 11.07 21.40 -9.04
N VAL A 28 9.96 21.82 -9.67
CA VAL A 28 9.12 22.93 -9.17
C VAL A 28 8.29 22.51 -7.95
N ILE A 29 7.89 21.22 -7.86
CA ILE A 29 7.09 20.69 -6.75
C ILE A 29 7.96 20.50 -5.48
N ILE A 30 9.28 20.40 -5.62
CA ILE A 30 10.22 20.13 -4.52
C ILE A 30 10.80 21.42 -3.90
N LYS A 31 10.55 22.59 -4.50
CA LYS A 31 11.05 23.88 -4.00
C LYS A 31 10.36 24.28 -2.70
N GLY A 32 10.99 24.00 -1.57
CA GLY A 32 10.54 24.44 -0.23
C GLY A 32 10.61 23.39 0.86
N MET A 33 10.89 22.14 0.56
CA MET A 33 11.02 21.09 1.57
C MET A 33 12.48 20.95 2.01
N LYS A 34 12.76 21.18 3.30
CA LYS A 34 14.08 20.86 3.88
C LYS A 34 14.31 19.34 3.77
N VAL A 35 15.13 18.92 2.82
CA VAL A 35 15.63 17.54 2.74
C VAL A 35 16.55 17.32 3.94
N ILE A 36 16.21 16.34 4.79
CA ILE A 36 17.11 15.92 5.87
C ILE A 36 18.27 15.15 5.22
N PRO A 37 19.52 15.59 5.37
CA PRO A 37 20.66 14.94 4.74
C PRO A 37 20.84 13.49 5.17
N ARG A 38 21.58 12.71 4.39
CA ARG A 38 21.87 11.27 4.56
C ARG A 38 22.58 10.89 5.87
N GLU A 39 23.06 11.85 6.62
CA GLU A 39 23.56 11.69 8.01
C GLU A 39 22.48 11.19 9.00
N ALA A 40 21.27 11.00 8.52
CA ALA A 40 20.11 10.46 9.22
C ALA A 40 20.28 9.04 9.82
N GLY A 41 21.38 8.33 9.60
CA GLY A 41 21.68 7.12 10.38
C GLY A 41 21.73 7.39 11.89
N ARG A 42 22.14 8.59 12.29
CA ARG A 42 22.14 9.06 13.69
C ARG A 42 20.81 9.67 14.13
N VAL A 43 19.96 10.10 13.19
CA VAL A 43 18.63 10.70 13.49
C VAL A 43 17.68 9.71 14.16
N THR A 44 17.88 8.41 13.96
CA THR A 44 17.05 7.33 14.55
C THR A 44 17.03 7.36 16.09
N TYR A 45 18.00 8.02 16.72
CA TYR A 45 18.13 8.12 18.19
C TYR A 45 17.80 9.53 18.73
N SER A 46 17.42 10.48 17.88
CA SER A 46 17.05 11.82 18.33
C SER A 46 15.77 11.77 19.19
N THR A 47 15.64 12.72 20.13
CA THR A 47 14.43 12.89 20.95
C THR A 47 13.17 12.97 20.09
N LYS A 48 13.24 13.76 19.01
CA LYS A 48 12.13 13.89 18.05
C LYS A 48 11.67 12.54 17.46
N ILE A 49 12.59 11.64 17.12
CA ILE A 49 12.21 10.32 16.60
C ILE A 49 11.61 9.44 17.68
N ARG A 50 12.08 9.56 18.93
CA ARG A 50 11.46 8.83 20.06
C ARG A 50 10.02 9.30 20.27
N GLU A 51 9.77 10.59 20.23
CA GLU A 51 8.43 11.19 20.32
C GLU A 51 7.54 10.69 19.20
N LEU A 52 8.01 10.70 17.95
CA LEU A 52 7.25 10.19 16.81
C LEU A 52 6.94 8.67 16.91
N LYS A 53 7.82 7.88 17.52
CA LYS A 53 7.55 6.45 17.77
C LYS A 53 6.48 6.21 18.84
N ASN A 54 6.22 7.18 19.69
CA ASN A 54 5.18 7.14 20.70
C ASN A 54 3.84 7.74 20.20
N LEU A 55 3.85 8.44 19.05
CA LEU A 55 2.64 9.00 18.47
C LEU A 55 1.81 7.88 17.83
N PRO A 56 0.62 7.54 18.34
CA PRO A 56 -0.20 6.47 17.78
C PRO A 56 -0.74 6.86 16.39
N PHE A 57 -0.96 5.87 15.54
CA PHE A 57 -1.70 6.08 14.31
C PHE A 57 -3.19 6.31 14.60
N THR A 58 -3.80 7.27 13.92
CA THR A 58 -5.25 7.46 13.95
C THR A 58 -5.96 6.27 13.30
N GLU A 59 -7.26 6.08 13.59
CA GLU A 59 -8.05 5.00 12.98
C GLU A 59 -8.10 5.13 11.44
N LYS A 60 -8.15 6.36 10.91
CA LYS A 60 -8.02 6.61 9.47
C LYS A 60 -6.67 6.12 8.92
N GLN A 61 -5.58 6.45 9.59
CA GLN A 61 -4.25 6.02 9.19
C GLN A 61 -4.08 4.49 9.27
N LYS A 62 -4.62 3.85 10.31
CA LYS A 62 -4.63 2.39 10.42
C LYS A 62 -5.40 1.74 9.28
N ALA A 63 -6.56 2.28 8.91
CA ALA A 63 -7.34 1.80 7.77
C ALA A 63 -6.54 1.90 6.46
N ILE A 64 -5.88 3.02 6.22
CA ILE A 64 -5.02 3.22 5.05
C ILE A 64 -3.85 2.21 5.06
N ILE A 65 -3.19 2.02 6.21
CA ILE A 65 -2.07 1.08 6.36
C ILE A 65 -2.53 -0.36 6.07
N ILE A 66 -3.67 -0.78 6.61
CA ILE A 66 -4.21 -2.14 6.37
C ILE A 66 -4.54 -2.32 4.89
N GLY A 67 -5.19 -1.35 4.24
CA GLY A 67 -5.47 -1.39 2.81
C GLY A 67 -4.20 -1.52 1.97
N MET A 68 -3.15 -0.73 2.29
CA MET A 68 -1.84 -0.85 1.64
C MET A 68 -1.18 -2.20 1.90
N ILE A 69 -1.29 -2.78 3.11
CA ILE A 69 -0.71 -4.10 3.40
C ILE A 69 -1.39 -5.18 2.56
N LEU A 70 -2.69 -5.12 2.38
CA LEU A 70 -3.40 -6.05 1.50
C LEU A 70 -2.99 -5.87 0.03
N GLY A 71 -2.69 -4.64 -0.38
CA GLY A 71 -2.22 -4.28 -1.71
C GLY A 71 -0.70 -4.18 -1.82
N ASP A 72 -0.20 -3.06 -2.35
CA ASP A 72 1.20 -2.83 -2.74
C ASP A 72 2.16 -2.56 -1.57
N GLY A 73 1.66 -2.32 -0.36
CA GLY A 73 2.47 -2.01 0.81
C GLY A 73 3.30 -3.20 1.29
N CYS A 74 4.54 -2.94 1.66
CA CYS A 74 5.46 -3.94 2.24
C CYS A 74 5.91 -3.51 3.63
N LEU A 75 5.88 -4.43 4.59
CA LEU A 75 6.39 -4.23 5.94
C LEU A 75 7.78 -4.84 6.07
N CYS A 76 8.75 -3.97 6.34
CA CYS A 76 10.16 -4.37 6.44
C CYS A 76 10.71 -4.04 7.83
N ASP A 77 11.47 -4.97 8.39
CA ASP A 77 12.19 -4.71 9.64
C ASP A 77 13.26 -3.64 9.42
N ASN A 78 13.53 -2.85 10.47
CA ASN A 78 14.72 -2.02 10.48
C ASN A 78 15.97 -2.90 10.59
N TRP A 79 17.16 -2.31 10.43
CA TRP A 79 18.40 -3.06 10.45
C TRP A 79 18.65 -3.76 11.81
N SER A 80 18.19 -3.16 12.93
CA SER A 80 18.31 -3.73 14.28
C SER A 80 17.19 -4.75 14.60
N LYS A 81 16.23 -4.95 13.69
CA LYS A 81 15.08 -5.85 13.84
C LYS A 81 14.20 -5.58 15.07
N THR A 82 14.28 -4.38 15.63
CA THR A 82 13.49 -3.96 16.80
C THR A 82 12.09 -3.49 16.44
N ASN A 83 11.96 -2.83 15.29
CA ASN A 83 10.68 -2.35 14.76
C ASN A 83 10.64 -2.46 13.24
N SER A 84 9.43 -2.56 12.72
CA SER A 84 9.15 -2.58 11.28
C SER A 84 8.70 -1.21 10.78
N ARG A 85 8.83 -0.99 9.48
CA ARG A 85 8.37 0.18 8.73
C ARG A 85 7.54 -0.22 7.53
N LEU A 86 6.62 0.62 7.13
CA LEU A 86 5.88 0.47 5.89
C LEU A 86 6.64 1.13 4.74
N ILE A 87 6.71 0.46 3.60
CA ILE A 87 7.24 0.97 2.34
C ILE A 87 6.19 0.72 1.27
N VAL A 88 5.90 1.71 0.46
CA VAL A 88 5.04 1.55 -0.72
C VAL A 88 5.61 2.35 -1.89
N SER A 89 5.50 1.78 -3.08
CA SER A 89 6.00 2.36 -4.33
C SER A 89 4.93 2.27 -5.41
N HIS A 90 4.76 3.35 -6.17
CA HIS A 90 3.88 3.38 -7.34
C HIS A 90 4.62 3.97 -8.54
N SER A 91 4.14 3.66 -9.76
CA SER A 91 4.59 4.34 -10.98
C SER A 91 4.44 5.85 -10.84
N ILE A 92 5.30 6.61 -11.53
CA ILE A 92 5.17 8.07 -11.64
C ILE A 92 3.80 8.49 -12.19
N ASP A 93 3.17 7.65 -13.00
CA ASP A 93 1.84 7.88 -13.56
C ASP A 93 0.74 7.87 -12.50
N GLN A 94 1.05 7.35 -11.29
CA GLN A 94 0.19 7.37 -10.10
C GLN A 94 0.75 8.32 -9.02
N SER A 95 1.43 9.39 -9.43
CA SER A 95 2.07 10.35 -8.51
C SER A 95 1.10 10.95 -7.51
N GLU A 96 -0.09 11.36 -7.95
CA GLU A 96 -1.12 11.93 -7.07
C GLU A 96 -1.50 10.96 -5.94
N TYR A 97 -1.58 9.66 -6.26
CA TYR A 97 -1.92 8.64 -5.27
C TYR A 97 -0.81 8.44 -4.23
N ILE A 98 0.47 8.46 -4.63
CA ILE A 98 1.58 8.35 -3.67
C ILE A 98 1.71 9.61 -2.82
N TRP A 99 1.45 10.81 -3.39
CA TRP A 99 1.40 12.05 -2.64
C TRP A 99 0.26 12.07 -1.64
N TRP A 100 -0.92 11.59 -2.00
CA TRP A 100 -2.04 11.44 -1.07
C TRP A 100 -1.66 10.52 0.11
N LYS A 101 -1.08 9.35 -0.15
CA LYS A 101 -0.59 8.44 0.91
C LYS A 101 0.44 9.14 1.82
N TYR A 102 1.33 9.92 1.23
CA TYR A 102 2.30 10.70 1.98
C TYR A 102 1.64 11.71 2.90
N HIS A 103 0.68 12.48 2.41
CA HIS A 103 -0.02 13.49 3.20
C HIS A 103 -0.82 12.86 4.35
N GLU A 104 -1.51 11.76 4.12
CA GLU A 104 -2.25 11.03 5.15
C GLU A 104 -1.34 10.48 6.26
N LEU A 105 -0.12 10.07 5.92
CA LEU A 105 0.84 9.48 6.87
C LEU A 105 1.99 10.42 7.23
N LYS A 106 1.90 11.71 6.91
CA LYS A 106 2.98 12.69 7.04
C LYS A 106 3.57 12.78 8.45
N SER A 107 2.74 12.60 9.49
CA SER A 107 3.21 12.57 10.89
C SER A 107 4.23 11.47 11.18
N HIS A 108 4.26 10.41 10.37
CA HIS A 108 5.15 9.26 10.54
C HIS A 108 6.15 9.09 9.38
N ILE A 109 6.24 10.07 8.49
CA ILE A 109 7.16 10.05 7.34
C ILE A 109 8.08 11.27 7.40
N LEU A 110 9.40 11.05 7.42
CA LEU A 110 10.38 12.11 7.59
C LEU A 110 10.81 12.77 6.28
N THR A 111 10.65 12.08 5.15
CA THR A 111 11.11 12.54 3.85
C THR A 111 9.99 12.46 2.82
N PRO A 112 9.90 13.43 1.88
CA PRO A 112 8.92 13.36 0.80
C PRO A 112 9.10 12.12 -0.07
N PRO A 113 8.11 11.80 -0.93
CA PRO A 113 8.22 10.71 -1.90
C PRO A 113 9.51 10.80 -2.69
N ARG A 114 10.26 9.68 -2.74
CA ARG A 114 11.53 9.61 -3.44
C ARG A 114 11.32 9.01 -4.83
N TYR A 115 11.80 9.71 -5.86
CA TYR A 115 11.80 9.20 -7.22
C TYR A 115 12.97 8.25 -7.46
N TYR A 116 12.67 7.12 -8.13
CA TYR A 116 13.64 6.14 -8.61
C TYR A 116 13.56 6.06 -10.13
N GLU A 117 14.59 6.56 -10.80
CA GLU A 117 14.66 6.67 -12.25
C GLU A 117 14.57 5.32 -12.96
N ARG A 118 15.30 4.31 -12.43
CA ARG A 118 15.40 2.98 -13.05
C ARG A 118 14.05 2.34 -13.38
N ASN A 119 13.06 2.51 -12.52
CA ASN A 119 11.73 1.91 -12.67
C ASN A 119 10.61 2.96 -12.72
N ARG A 120 10.98 4.24 -12.90
CA ARG A 120 10.06 5.38 -12.97
C ARG A 120 9.00 5.35 -11.86
N SER A 121 9.43 5.14 -10.62
CA SER A 121 8.53 5.05 -9.47
C SER A 121 8.82 6.08 -8.40
N LEU A 122 7.77 6.42 -7.65
CA LEU A 122 7.83 7.17 -6.40
C LEU A 122 7.65 6.22 -5.22
N THR A 123 8.45 6.39 -4.18
CA THR A 123 8.42 5.56 -2.97
C THR A 123 8.29 6.43 -1.73
N ILE A 124 7.38 6.06 -0.84
CA ILE A 124 7.32 6.58 0.53
C ILE A 124 7.70 5.50 1.54
N ARG A 125 8.17 5.95 2.69
CA ARG A 125 8.59 5.08 3.77
C ARG A 125 8.30 5.72 5.12
N THR A 126 7.59 5.01 5.98
CA THR A 126 7.38 5.47 7.37
C THR A 126 8.67 5.34 8.19
N ILE A 127 8.71 6.01 9.32
CA ILE A 127 9.65 5.63 10.40
C ILE A 127 9.37 4.18 10.83
N SER A 128 10.34 3.54 11.47
CA SER A 128 10.10 2.25 12.13
C SER A 128 9.29 2.50 13.39
N HIS A 129 8.13 1.84 13.52
CA HIS A 129 7.14 2.14 14.55
C HIS A 129 6.61 0.86 15.22
N PRO A 130 6.35 0.87 16.55
CA PRO A 130 5.83 -0.33 17.25
C PRO A 130 4.51 -0.85 16.68
N GLU A 131 3.57 0.02 16.32
CA GLU A 131 2.29 -0.41 15.72
C GLU A 131 2.48 -1.05 14.33
N ILE A 132 3.45 -0.58 13.54
CA ILE A 132 3.80 -1.23 12.27
C ILE A 132 4.39 -2.63 12.52
N THR A 133 5.14 -2.80 13.61
CA THR A 133 5.62 -4.12 14.02
C THR A 133 4.47 -5.06 14.35
N LYS A 134 3.47 -4.59 15.10
CA LYS A 134 2.25 -5.38 15.37
C LYS A 134 1.50 -5.76 14.09
N PHE A 135 1.38 -4.86 13.11
CA PHE A 135 0.82 -5.23 11.80
C PHE A 135 1.66 -6.29 11.10
N ARG A 136 2.98 -6.20 11.18
CA ARG A 136 3.85 -7.22 10.58
C ARG A 136 3.67 -8.59 11.23
N GLU A 137 3.54 -8.66 12.53
CA GLU A 137 3.26 -9.91 13.27
C GLU A 137 1.94 -10.55 12.81
N VAL A 138 0.92 -9.72 12.51
CA VAL A 138 -0.40 -10.18 12.06
C VAL A 138 -0.41 -10.58 10.59
N PHE A 139 0.25 -9.81 9.71
CA PHE A 139 0.15 -9.97 8.26
C PHE A 139 1.33 -10.71 7.61
N TYR A 140 2.30 -11.20 8.38
CA TYR A 140 3.45 -11.92 7.85
C TYR A 140 3.73 -13.19 8.63
N ALA A 141 3.92 -14.29 7.90
CA ALA A 141 4.54 -15.51 8.40
C ALA A 141 5.98 -15.54 7.89
N GLN A 142 6.92 -15.35 8.79
CA GLN A 142 8.34 -15.17 8.45
C GLN A 142 8.55 -13.98 7.48
N LYS A 143 8.85 -14.25 6.22
CA LYS A 143 9.04 -13.24 5.17
C LYS A 143 7.88 -13.14 4.19
N ARG A 144 6.90 -14.05 4.27
CA ARG A 144 5.74 -14.10 3.36
C ARG A 144 4.58 -13.29 3.92
N LYS A 145 4.00 -12.42 3.11
CA LYS A 145 2.74 -11.76 3.41
C LYS A 145 1.61 -12.80 3.45
N ILE A 146 0.76 -12.75 4.46
CA ILE A 146 -0.37 -13.66 4.66
C ILE A 146 -1.65 -12.89 4.91
N VAL A 147 -2.80 -13.55 4.71
CA VAL A 147 -4.10 -13.07 5.17
C VAL A 147 -4.37 -13.67 6.56
N PRO A 148 -4.47 -12.83 7.61
CA PRO A 148 -4.71 -13.32 8.96
C PRO A 148 -6.14 -13.88 9.12
N GLN A 149 -6.33 -14.83 10.03
CA GLN A 149 -7.65 -15.47 10.27
C GLN A 149 -8.74 -14.48 10.71
N ASN A 150 -8.34 -13.40 11.38
CA ASN A 150 -9.25 -12.34 11.83
C ASN A 150 -9.42 -11.20 10.80
N ILE A 151 -9.09 -11.42 9.54
CA ILE A 151 -9.12 -10.39 8.48
C ILE A 151 -10.49 -9.69 8.39
N ALA A 152 -11.60 -10.41 8.59
CA ALA A 152 -12.93 -9.83 8.60
C ALA A 152 -13.09 -8.67 9.60
N LYS A 153 -12.41 -8.72 10.75
CA LYS A 153 -12.42 -7.63 11.74
C LYS A 153 -11.57 -6.44 11.29
N LEU A 154 -10.56 -6.68 10.48
CA LEU A 154 -9.61 -5.66 10.04
C LEU A 154 -10.08 -4.87 8.82
N ILE A 155 -11.00 -5.43 8.03
CA ILE A 155 -11.55 -4.78 6.82
C ILE A 155 -12.93 -4.14 7.03
N THR A 156 -13.37 -3.92 8.24
CA THR A 156 -14.71 -3.35 8.53
C THR A 156 -14.86 -1.90 8.07
N ASN A 157 -13.78 -1.13 8.03
CA ASN A 157 -13.78 0.24 7.54
C ASN A 157 -13.73 0.26 6.00
N PRO A 158 -14.71 0.88 5.29
CA PRO A 158 -14.71 0.97 3.82
C PRO A 158 -13.46 1.60 3.22
N LEU A 159 -12.76 2.47 3.96
CA LEU A 159 -11.48 3.05 3.53
C LEU A 159 -10.40 1.97 3.32
N VAL A 160 -10.41 0.88 4.11
CA VAL A 160 -9.50 -0.26 3.88
C VAL A 160 -9.74 -0.86 2.50
N LEU A 161 -11.02 -1.13 2.18
CA LEU A 161 -11.39 -1.69 0.88
C LEU A 161 -11.04 -0.73 -0.26
N ALA A 162 -11.27 0.56 -0.10
CA ALA A 162 -10.96 1.56 -1.11
C ALA A 162 -9.45 1.65 -1.40
N VAL A 163 -8.61 1.70 -0.38
CA VAL A 163 -7.15 1.73 -0.53
C VAL A 163 -6.64 0.42 -1.16
N TRP A 164 -7.12 -0.73 -0.69
CA TRP A 164 -6.78 -2.01 -1.29
C TRP A 164 -7.22 -2.08 -2.75
N PHE A 165 -8.42 -1.57 -3.08
CA PHE A 165 -8.91 -1.52 -4.46
C PHE A 165 -8.12 -0.54 -5.34
N MET A 166 -7.70 0.61 -4.82
CA MET A 166 -6.82 1.53 -5.54
C MET A 166 -5.44 0.90 -5.83
N ASP A 167 -4.92 0.07 -4.94
CA ASP A 167 -3.68 -0.67 -5.17
C ASP A 167 -3.91 -1.78 -6.22
N ASP A 168 -4.74 -2.77 -5.93
CA ASP A 168 -4.85 -4.04 -6.63
C ASP A 168 -6.12 -4.22 -7.47
N GLY A 169 -7.09 -3.30 -7.34
CA GLY A 169 -8.35 -3.38 -8.07
C GLY A 169 -8.25 -2.92 -9.52
N ASN A 170 -9.06 -3.51 -10.38
CA ASN A 170 -9.27 -3.01 -11.74
C ASN A 170 -10.69 -3.31 -12.23
N ASN A 171 -11.23 -2.39 -13.04
CA ASN A 171 -12.50 -2.52 -13.71
C ASN A 171 -12.34 -3.35 -14.99
N ILE A 172 -13.21 -4.33 -15.18
CA ILE A 172 -13.30 -5.14 -16.40
C ILE A 172 -14.38 -4.53 -17.26
N GLN A 173 -14.02 -4.13 -18.47
CA GLN A 173 -14.95 -3.54 -19.43
C GLN A 173 -15.19 -4.46 -20.63
N ARG A 174 -16.43 -4.50 -21.11
CA ARG A 174 -16.80 -5.09 -22.41
C ARG A 174 -17.68 -4.07 -23.14
N ASN A 175 -17.33 -3.74 -24.36
CA ASN A 175 -18.05 -2.74 -25.19
C ASN A 175 -18.28 -1.41 -24.42
N GLY A 176 -17.24 -0.91 -23.71
CA GLY A 176 -17.30 0.33 -22.95
C GLY A 176 -18.13 0.28 -21.67
N LYS A 177 -18.72 -0.87 -21.31
CA LYS A 177 -19.51 -1.04 -20.10
C LYS A 177 -18.74 -1.85 -19.06
N SER A 178 -18.76 -1.40 -17.80
CA SER A 178 -18.23 -2.17 -16.66
C SER A 178 -19.02 -3.46 -16.50
N CYS A 179 -18.33 -4.61 -16.55
CA CYS A 179 -18.95 -5.93 -16.42
C CYS A 179 -18.42 -6.72 -15.22
N GLY A 180 -17.36 -6.29 -14.58
CA GLY A 180 -16.77 -6.97 -13.44
C GLY A 180 -15.66 -6.17 -12.79
N TYR A 181 -15.22 -6.62 -11.62
CA TYR A 181 -14.00 -6.15 -10.97
C TYR A 181 -13.07 -7.33 -10.69
N HIS A 182 -11.78 -7.11 -10.89
CA HIS A 182 -10.76 -7.97 -10.31
C HIS A 182 -10.09 -7.26 -9.12
N ILE A 183 -9.67 -8.02 -8.13
CA ILE A 183 -8.69 -7.60 -7.12
C ILE A 183 -7.51 -8.56 -7.24
N ASN A 184 -6.33 -8.04 -7.51
CA ASN A 184 -5.13 -8.80 -7.85
C ASN A 184 -4.46 -9.39 -6.60
N THR A 185 -5.00 -10.48 -6.11
CA THR A 185 -4.60 -11.17 -4.88
C THR A 185 -3.71 -12.40 -5.13
N GLN A 186 -3.01 -12.45 -6.27
CA GLN A 186 -2.17 -13.60 -6.67
C GLN A 186 -0.98 -13.84 -5.74
N SER A 187 -0.64 -12.89 -4.89
CA SER A 187 0.41 -13.04 -3.86
C SER A 187 -0.02 -13.96 -2.71
N PHE A 188 -1.32 -14.16 -2.53
CA PHE A 188 -1.90 -14.99 -1.49
C PHE A 188 -2.22 -16.40 -1.99
N THR A 189 -2.23 -17.37 -1.08
CA THR A 189 -2.59 -18.76 -1.38
C THR A 189 -4.08 -18.89 -1.72
N HIS A 190 -4.48 -20.01 -2.31
CA HIS A 190 -5.89 -20.32 -2.57
C HIS A 190 -6.76 -20.24 -1.29
N LYS A 191 -6.26 -20.79 -0.16
CA LYS A 191 -6.95 -20.76 1.13
C LYS A 191 -7.11 -19.32 1.65
N GLU A 192 -6.08 -18.49 1.50
CA GLU A 192 -6.12 -17.08 1.90
C GLU A 192 -7.07 -16.26 1.01
N ASN A 193 -7.11 -16.53 -0.29
CA ASN A 193 -8.06 -15.92 -1.22
C ASN A 193 -9.52 -16.30 -0.87
N LYS A 194 -9.77 -17.57 -0.49
CA LYS A 194 -11.08 -18.01 -0.03
C LYS A 194 -11.51 -17.24 1.24
N LEU A 195 -10.60 -17.10 2.20
CA LEU A 195 -10.84 -16.34 3.43
C LEU A 195 -11.16 -14.86 3.15
N LEU A 196 -10.47 -14.23 2.19
CA LEU A 196 -10.77 -12.86 1.76
C LEU A 196 -12.18 -12.76 1.13
N ALA A 197 -12.54 -13.68 0.24
CA ALA A 197 -13.87 -13.71 -0.39
C ALA A 197 -14.98 -13.89 0.66
N GLU A 198 -14.81 -14.80 1.59
CA GLU A 198 -15.75 -15.02 2.70
C GLU A 198 -15.87 -13.79 3.61
N SER A 199 -14.75 -13.11 3.86
CA SER A 199 -14.72 -11.89 4.67
C SER A 199 -15.42 -10.73 3.99
N LEU A 200 -15.23 -10.53 2.69
CA LEU A 200 -15.96 -9.53 1.89
C LEU A 200 -17.47 -9.79 1.89
N ARG A 201 -17.86 -11.06 1.77
CA ARG A 201 -19.27 -11.45 1.87
C ARG A 201 -19.85 -11.16 3.25
N LYS A 202 -19.13 -11.54 4.31
CA LYS A 202 -19.56 -11.37 5.70
C LYS A 202 -19.73 -9.90 6.08
N ILE A 203 -18.77 -9.04 5.69
CA ILE A 203 -18.72 -7.64 6.16
C ILE A 203 -19.55 -6.73 5.24
N TYR A 204 -19.47 -6.94 3.93
CA TYR A 204 -20.03 -6.01 2.94
C TYR A 204 -21.17 -6.61 2.12
N GLY A 205 -21.51 -7.89 2.34
CA GLY A 205 -22.50 -8.59 1.52
C GLY A 205 -22.10 -8.69 0.05
N THR A 206 -20.79 -8.64 -0.24
CA THR A 206 -20.22 -8.65 -1.59
C THR A 206 -19.75 -10.04 -1.94
N GLU A 207 -20.29 -10.62 -3.00
CA GLU A 207 -19.85 -11.92 -3.50
C GLU A 207 -18.65 -11.75 -4.43
N ALA A 208 -17.52 -12.28 -4.00
CA ALA A 208 -16.32 -12.43 -4.80
C ALA A 208 -16.06 -13.92 -5.06
N THR A 209 -15.68 -14.25 -6.28
CA THR A 209 -15.31 -15.61 -6.70
C THR A 209 -13.79 -15.68 -6.90
N LEU A 210 -13.22 -16.87 -6.75
CA LEU A 210 -11.83 -17.12 -7.08
C LEU A 210 -11.71 -17.41 -8.57
N GLU A 211 -10.97 -16.58 -9.27
CA GLU A 211 -10.66 -16.76 -10.68
C GLU A 211 -9.20 -17.18 -10.84
N ARG A 212 -8.98 -18.22 -11.64
CA ARG A 212 -7.63 -18.70 -11.95
C ARG A 212 -6.94 -17.70 -12.89
N ASN A 213 -5.74 -17.29 -12.50
CA ASN A 213 -4.86 -16.44 -13.31
C ASN A 213 -3.50 -17.13 -13.37
N HIS A 214 -3.23 -17.82 -14.49
CA HIS A 214 -2.11 -18.75 -14.63
C HIS A 214 -2.15 -19.83 -13.53
N GLU A 215 -1.10 -19.99 -12.75
CA GLU A 215 -1.00 -20.96 -11.66
C GLU A 215 -1.54 -20.44 -10.32
N LYS A 216 -2.05 -19.21 -10.29
CA LYS A 216 -2.49 -18.51 -9.08
C LYS A 216 -3.98 -18.16 -9.16
N TYR A 217 -4.48 -17.58 -8.08
CA TYR A 217 -5.86 -17.13 -7.99
C TYR A 217 -5.92 -15.65 -7.66
N ARG A 218 -6.96 -14.99 -8.16
CA ARG A 218 -7.35 -13.64 -7.80
C ARG A 218 -8.82 -13.59 -7.46
N LEU A 219 -9.27 -12.53 -6.83
CA LEU A 219 -10.68 -12.30 -6.60
C LEU A 219 -11.32 -11.64 -7.82
N ALA A 220 -12.52 -12.11 -8.19
CA ALA A 220 -13.34 -11.54 -9.25
C ALA A 220 -14.75 -11.28 -8.75
N VAL A 221 -15.33 -10.13 -9.09
CA VAL A 221 -16.68 -9.72 -8.71
C VAL A 221 -17.50 -9.49 -9.97
N TRP A 222 -18.39 -10.43 -10.28
CA TRP A 222 -19.19 -10.42 -11.51
C TRP A 222 -20.62 -9.95 -11.30
N LYS A 223 -21.25 -10.31 -10.16
CA LYS A 223 -22.63 -9.96 -9.88
C LYS A 223 -22.83 -8.45 -9.81
N LYS A 224 -23.86 -7.94 -10.48
CA LYS A 224 -24.19 -6.51 -10.55
C LYS A 224 -24.32 -5.90 -9.15
N ASP A 225 -25.11 -6.51 -8.27
CA ASP A 225 -25.32 -6.00 -6.90
C ASP A 225 -24.02 -5.91 -6.09
N SER A 226 -23.14 -6.92 -6.26
CA SER A 226 -21.84 -6.92 -5.58
C SER A 226 -20.90 -5.83 -6.11
N ARG A 227 -20.94 -5.56 -7.42
CA ARG A 227 -20.18 -4.47 -8.03
C ARG A 227 -20.68 -3.10 -7.56
N GLU A 228 -21.99 -2.90 -7.53
CA GLU A 228 -22.62 -1.67 -7.03
C GLU A 228 -22.27 -1.45 -5.55
N LYS A 229 -22.30 -2.49 -4.72
CA LYS A 229 -21.85 -2.40 -3.32
C LYS A 229 -20.39 -1.97 -3.21
N ILE A 230 -19.47 -2.62 -3.93
CA ILE A 230 -18.06 -2.20 -3.95
C ILE A 230 -17.94 -0.75 -4.38
N ARG A 231 -18.58 -0.37 -5.49
CA ARG A 231 -18.55 1.00 -6.00
C ARG A 231 -19.04 2.00 -4.95
N ASN A 232 -20.21 1.78 -4.37
CA ASN A 232 -20.79 2.68 -3.38
C ASN A 232 -19.92 2.80 -2.10
N LEU A 233 -19.31 1.70 -1.66
CA LEU A 233 -18.41 1.69 -0.50
C LEU A 233 -17.09 2.39 -0.78
N THR A 234 -16.54 2.25 -1.98
CA THR A 234 -15.19 2.73 -2.28
C THR A 234 -15.18 4.12 -2.90
N GLN A 235 -16.18 4.50 -3.69
CA GLN A 235 -16.25 5.77 -4.40
C GLN A 235 -16.01 7.01 -3.53
N PRO A 236 -16.54 7.11 -2.29
CA PRO A 236 -16.27 8.27 -1.42
C PRO A 236 -14.81 8.43 -1.01
N HIS A 237 -13.99 7.40 -1.18
CA HIS A 237 -12.61 7.32 -0.75
C HIS A 237 -11.61 7.20 -1.90
N ILE A 238 -12.09 6.93 -3.14
CA ILE A 238 -11.22 6.81 -4.32
C ILE A 238 -10.83 8.20 -4.80
N LEU A 239 -9.54 8.35 -5.09
CA LEU A 239 -9.03 9.59 -5.66
C LEU A 239 -9.59 9.80 -7.08
N LYS A 240 -9.78 11.06 -7.45
CA LYS A 240 -10.33 11.45 -8.75
C LYS A 240 -9.59 10.78 -9.92
N ASP A 241 -8.25 10.76 -9.85
CA ASP A 241 -7.39 10.18 -10.87
C ASP A 241 -7.42 8.63 -10.90
N MET A 242 -8.06 8.01 -9.90
CA MET A 242 -8.21 6.56 -9.78
C MET A 242 -9.65 6.07 -10.07
N LEU A 243 -10.58 6.97 -10.41
CA LEU A 243 -11.99 6.63 -10.69
C LEU A 243 -12.14 5.64 -11.84
N TYR A 244 -11.19 5.60 -12.79
CA TYR A 244 -11.17 4.62 -13.87
C TYR A 244 -11.18 3.17 -13.39
N LYS A 245 -10.75 2.91 -12.16
CA LYS A 245 -10.74 1.57 -11.55
C LYS A 245 -12.13 1.07 -11.17
N ILE A 246 -13.08 1.98 -10.94
CA ILE A 246 -14.46 1.61 -10.58
C ILE A 246 -15.47 1.84 -11.71
N GLY A 247 -15.07 2.47 -12.80
CA GLY A 247 -15.90 2.70 -14.00
C GLY A 247 -16.86 3.86 -13.92
#